data_1ba1fa3ad9fe5ad10b14e353f81e53bb
#
_entry.id   1ba1fa3ad9fe5ad10b14e353f81e53bb
#
_cell.length_a   1.000
_cell.length_b   1.000
_cell.length_c   1.000
_cell.angle_alpha   90.00
_cell.angle_beta   90.00
_cell.angle_gamma   90.00
#
_symmetry.space_group_name_H-M   'P 1'
#
loop_
_entity.id
_entity.type
_entity.pdbx_description
1 polymer ?
#
loop_
_entity_poly.entity_id
_entity_poly.type
_entity_poly.pdbx_seq_one_letter_code
_entity_poly.pdbx_strand_id
1 'polypeptide(L)'
;MNQFHTGGTAEIATSEKIGIRHLYISPGHNFFGHYGGPPDHHPIVEVPAIECVAGRGLRGDRFIDYKENYKGQITFFAWETYESICVHLSVWKRSPSVFRRNVITTGIDLTTWIGREFEIQGVHFRGTEECRPCYWMDLAFADGAEEYLKGRGGLRGVILTSGVLRVNV
;
A
#
# COMPACT_ATOMS: atom_id res chain seq x y z
N MET A 1 -40.97 -26.92 -3.36
CA MET A 1 -39.54 -27.30 -3.35
C MET A 1 -38.72 -26.02 -3.25
N ASN A 2 -38.29 -25.67 -2.04
CA ASN A 2 -37.46 -24.48 -1.78
C ASN A 2 -36.01 -24.86 -1.91
N GLN A 3 -35.31 -24.30 -2.89
CA GLN A 3 -33.86 -24.37 -2.98
C GLN A 3 -33.28 -23.24 -2.12
N PHE A 4 -32.65 -23.62 -1.02
CA PHE A 4 -31.82 -22.73 -0.20
C PHE A 4 -30.53 -22.44 -0.98
N HIS A 5 -30.32 -21.18 -1.32
CA HIS A 5 -28.99 -20.70 -1.77
C HIS A 5 -28.08 -20.67 -0.54
N THR A 6 -27.13 -21.57 -0.51
CA THR A 6 -26.02 -21.52 0.45
C THR A 6 -25.10 -20.37 0.04
N GLY A 7 -25.13 -19.28 0.82
CA GLY A 7 -24.16 -18.21 0.71
C GLY A 7 -22.77 -18.78 1.03
N GLY A 8 -21.90 -18.79 0.02
CA GLY A 8 -20.50 -19.11 0.21
C GLY A 8 -19.88 -18.04 1.12
N THR A 9 -19.41 -18.43 2.30
CA THR A 9 -18.51 -17.62 3.11
C THR A 9 -17.23 -17.41 2.31
N ALA A 10 -16.96 -16.16 1.92
CA ALA A 10 -15.70 -15.80 1.30
C ALA A 10 -14.58 -16.18 2.29
N GLU A 11 -13.70 -17.07 1.87
CA GLU A 11 -12.55 -17.52 2.65
C GLU A 11 -11.61 -16.31 2.82
N ILE A 12 -11.52 -15.77 4.04
CA ILE A 12 -10.61 -14.68 4.36
C ILE A 12 -9.21 -15.29 4.36
N ALA A 13 -8.35 -14.80 3.48
CA ALA A 13 -6.96 -15.24 3.45
C ALA A 13 -6.27 -14.78 4.73
N THR A 14 -6.08 -15.68 5.69
CA THR A 14 -5.30 -15.42 6.91
C THR A 14 -3.82 -15.50 6.61
N SER A 15 -3.09 -14.45 6.95
CA SER A 15 -1.68 -14.28 6.62
C SER A 15 -0.77 -14.44 7.84
N GLU A 16 -0.69 -15.63 8.41
CA GLU A 16 0.23 -15.93 9.53
C GLU A 16 1.73 -15.75 9.19
N LYS A 17 2.07 -15.48 7.93
CA LYS A 17 3.45 -15.36 7.43
C LYS A 17 3.81 -13.99 6.86
N ILE A 18 2.91 -13.01 6.90
CA ILE A 18 3.19 -11.70 6.34
C ILE A 18 3.94 -10.86 7.35
N GLY A 19 5.16 -10.46 6.98
CA GLY A 19 5.93 -9.49 7.73
C GLY A 19 5.57 -8.07 7.32
N ILE A 20 5.60 -7.14 8.29
CA ILE A 20 5.60 -5.70 8.06
C ILE A 20 6.99 -5.19 8.39
N ARG A 21 7.71 -4.75 7.34
CA ARG A 21 9.10 -4.31 7.47
C ARG A 21 9.21 -2.82 7.78
N HIS A 22 8.38 -2.01 7.13
CA HIS A 22 8.32 -0.57 7.35
C HIS A 22 6.88 -0.09 7.31
N LEU A 23 6.61 0.97 8.06
CA LEU A 23 5.35 1.70 8.06
C LEU A 23 5.63 3.19 7.84
N TYR A 24 4.93 3.79 6.86
CA TYR A 24 5.11 5.18 6.48
C TYR A 24 3.78 5.93 6.46
N ILE A 25 3.81 7.16 6.96
CA ILE A 25 2.74 8.15 6.81
C ILE A 25 3.30 9.45 6.21
N SER A 26 2.45 10.25 5.60
CA SER A 26 2.82 11.58 5.11
C SER A 26 1.66 12.54 5.33
N PRO A 27 1.90 13.73 5.92
CA PRO A 27 0.84 14.68 6.22
C PRO A 27 0.28 15.40 4.99
N GLY A 28 0.93 15.29 3.83
CA GLY A 28 0.51 16.02 2.63
C GLY A 28 0.84 15.33 1.31
N HIS A 29 0.24 15.87 0.25
CA HIS A 29 0.40 15.38 -1.11
C HIS A 29 1.54 16.10 -1.81
N ASN A 30 2.61 15.38 -2.21
CA ASN A 30 3.71 15.99 -2.94
C ASN A 30 3.46 16.09 -4.46
N PHE A 31 2.59 15.21 -5.00
CA PHE A 31 2.43 15.05 -6.46
C PHE A 31 1.03 15.36 -6.95
N PHE A 32 0.07 15.53 -6.05
CA PHE A 32 -1.31 15.77 -6.41
C PHE A 32 -1.47 17.19 -6.97
N GLY A 33 -2.01 17.28 -8.19
CA GLY A 33 -2.19 18.56 -8.87
C GLY A 33 -0.91 19.16 -9.49
N HIS A 34 0.23 18.50 -9.39
CA HIS A 34 1.52 18.98 -9.91
C HIS A 34 1.94 18.37 -11.25
N TYR A 35 0.98 18.03 -12.11
CA TYR A 35 1.31 17.44 -13.42
C TYR A 35 2.22 18.37 -14.22
N GLY A 36 3.45 17.91 -14.53
CA GLY A 36 4.46 18.68 -15.25
C GLY A 36 5.18 19.76 -14.44
N GLY A 37 4.89 19.89 -13.13
CA GLY A 37 5.54 20.83 -12.21
C GLY A 37 6.41 20.15 -11.15
N PRO A 38 7.13 20.92 -10.32
CA PRO A 38 7.89 20.38 -9.20
C PRO A 38 6.95 19.81 -8.11
N PRO A 39 7.39 18.77 -7.38
CA PRO A 39 6.62 18.25 -6.26
C PRO A 39 6.63 19.22 -5.07
N ASP A 40 5.64 19.09 -4.18
CA ASP A 40 5.71 19.63 -2.82
C ASP A 40 6.72 18.85 -1.96
N HIS A 41 7.00 19.37 -0.76
CA HIS A 41 8.06 18.86 0.12
C HIS A 41 7.53 18.30 1.45
N HIS A 42 6.33 17.71 1.47
CA HIS A 42 5.82 17.05 2.66
C HIS A 42 6.68 15.83 3.00
N PRO A 43 7.07 15.66 4.27
CA PRO A 43 7.90 14.54 4.67
C PRO A 43 7.17 13.20 4.54
N ILE A 44 7.94 12.14 4.35
CA ILE A 44 7.50 10.77 4.59
C ILE A 44 8.10 10.37 5.93
N VAL A 45 7.22 10.03 6.88
CA VAL A 45 7.62 9.70 8.24
C VAL A 45 7.52 8.20 8.43
N GLU A 46 8.63 7.57 8.81
CA GLU A 46 8.65 6.18 9.25
C GLU A 46 8.17 6.11 10.70
N VAL A 47 7.26 5.19 10.98
CA VAL A 47 6.65 5.03 12.30
C VAL A 47 6.64 3.56 12.72
N PRO A 48 6.75 3.23 14.02
CA PRO A 48 6.73 1.85 14.48
C PRO A 48 5.33 1.22 14.45
N ALA A 49 4.28 2.04 14.37
CA ALA A 49 2.91 1.62 14.33
C ALA A 49 2.02 2.63 13.61
N ILE A 50 0.95 2.15 12.97
CA ILE A 50 -0.07 2.98 12.32
C ILE A 50 -1.46 2.57 12.81
N GLU A 51 -2.28 3.56 13.20
CA GLU A 51 -3.69 3.36 13.48
C GLU A 51 -4.51 3.37 12.18
N CYS A 52 -5.15 2.25 11.90
CA CYS A 52 -6.11 2.07 10.82
C CYS A 52 -7.51 2.44 11.31
N VAL A 53 -8.21 3.31 10.59
CA VAL A 53 -9.59 3.72 10.90
C VAL A 53 -10.52 3.23 9.80
N ALA A 54 -11.43 2.30 10.14
CA ALA A 54 -12.35 1.68 9.19
C ALA A 54 -13.11 2.72 8.35
N GLY A 55 -13.10 2.54 7.03
CA GLY A 55 -13.76 3.41 6.05
C GLY A 55 -13.12 4.79 5.86
N ARG A 56 -12.11 5.17 6.67
CA ARG A 56 -11.58 6.54 6.68
C ARG A 56 -10.13 6.66 6.22
N GLY A 57 -9.25 5.73 6.61
CA GLY A 57 -7.84 5.77 6.25
C GLY A 57 -6.91 5.61 7.46
N LEU A 58 -5.68 6.09 7.34
CA LEU A 58 -4.63 5.99 8.36
C LEU A 58 -4.51 7.29 9.14
N ARG A 59 -4.49 7.20 10.47
CA ARG A 59 -4.33 8.39 11.32
C ARG A 59 -2.99 9.08 11.05
N GLY A 60 -3.06 10.39 10.76
CA GLY A 60 -1.89 11.20 10.44
C GLY A 60 -1.41 11.13 9.00
N ASP A 61 -2.03 10.29 8.16
CA ASP A 61 -1.74 10.26 6.73
C ASP A 61 -2.67 11.19 5.93
N ARG A 62 -2.18 11.68 4.79
CA ARG A 62 -2.88 12.61 3.90
C ARG A 62 -4.20 12.09 3.31
N PHE A 63 -4.42 10.78 3.33
CA PHE A 63 -5.66 10.19 2.83
C PHE A 63 -6.69 9.89 3.92
N ILE A 64 -6.43 10.25 5.19
CA ILE A 64 -7.47 10.20 6.22
C ILE A 64 -8.62 11.15 5.84
N ASP A 65 -9.84 10.66 5.84
CA ASP A 65 -11.06 11.42 5.49
C ASP A 65 -11.00 12.14 4.11
N TYR A 66 -10.13 11.68 3.22
CA TYR A 66 -9.92 12.31 1.92
C TYR A 66 -11.19 12.33 1.07
N LYS A 67 -11.92 11.22 1.03
CA LYS A 67 -13.13 11.06 0.22
C LYS A 67 -13.94 9.87 0.72
N GLU A 68 -15.27 10.01 0.71
CA GLU A 68 -16.17 8.88 0.98
C GLU A 68 -15.90 7.73 0.00
N ASN A 69 -15.88 6.49 0.51
CA ASN A 69 -15.61 5.28 -0.26
C ASN A 69 -14.28 5.31 -1.07
N TYR A 70 -13.30 6.06 -0.57
CA TYR A 70 -12.00 6.14 -1.24
C TYR A 70 -11.31 4.78 -1.27
N LYS A 71 -10.97 4.31 -2.48
CA LYS A 71 -10.38 2.99 -2.72
C LYS A 71 -8.90 2.86 -2.34
N GLY A 72 -8.24 3.95 -1.96
CA GLY A 72 -6.83 4.00 -1.59
C GLY A 72 -6.63 4.53 -0.17
N GLN A 73 -7.43 4.07 0.80
CA GLN A 73 -7.32 4.46 2.21
C GLN A 73 -5.99 4.01 2.84
N ILE A 74 -5.42 2.94 2.31
CA ILE A 74 -4.11 2.38 2.67
C ILE A 74 -3.43 1.84 1.42
N THR A 75 -2.10 1.82 1.41
CA THR A 75 -1.31 1.27 0.30
C THR A 75 -0.24 0.33 0.82
N PHE A 76 -0.04 -0.79 0.12
CA PHE A 76 0.94 -1.83 0.41
C PHE A 76 1.96 -1.93 -0.72
N PHE A 77 3.20 -2.28 -0.39
CA PHE A 77 4.26 -2.53 -1.35
C PHE A 77 5.14 -3.69 -0.87
N ALA A 78 5.46 -4.61 -1.77
CA ALA A 78 6.26 -5.77 -1.42
C ALA A 78 7.75 -5.41 -1.33
N TRP A 79 8.41 -5.83 -0.25
CA TRP A 79 9.85 -5.68 -0.07
C TRP A 79 10.62 -6.40 -1.17
N GLU A 80 10.14 -7.55 -1.60
CA GLU A 80 10.72 -8.34 -2.69
C GLU A 80 10.73 -7.56 -4.02
N THR A 81 9.70 -6.77 -4.27
CA THR A 81 9.66 -5.87 -5.44
C THR A 81 10.68 -4.74 -5.29
N TYR A 82 10.84 -4.19 -4.07
CA TYR A 82 11.86 -3.17 -3.81
C TYR A 82 13.27 -3.72 -4.01
N GLU A 83 13.60 -4.90 -3.48
CA GLU A 83 14.91 -5.52 -3.71
C GLU A 83 15.15 -5.80 -5.20
N SER A 84 14.14 -6.29 -5.88
CA SER A 84 14.20 -6.61 -7.31
C SER A 84 14.47 -5.36 -8.18
N ILE A 85 13.81 -4.22 -7.91
CA ILE A 85 14.07 -2.98 -8.65
C ILE A 85 15.44 -2.39 -8.30
N CYS A 86 15.89 -2.52 -7.05
CA CYS A 86 17.26 -2.12 -6.68
C CYS A 86 18.31 -2.84 -7.50
N VAL A 87 18.16 -4.16 -7.65
CA VAL A 87 19.05 -4.98 -8.50
C VAL A 87 18.95 -4.57 -9.96
N HIS A 88 17.74 -4.48 -10.50
CA HIS A 88 17.49 -4.21 -11.92
C HIS A 88 18.07 -2.87 -12.39
N LEU A 89 17.89 -1.83 -11.57
CA LEU A 89 18.38 -0.47 -11.89
C LEU A 89 19.72 -0.15 -11.25
N SER A 90 20.35 -1.10 -10.54
CA SER A 90 21.62 -0.90 -9.82
C SER A 90 21.58 0.28 -8.84
N VAL A 91 20.46 0.46 -8.12
CA VAL A 91 20.22 1.57 -7.18
C VAL A 91 20.10 1.03 -5.75
N TRP A 92 21.10 1.30 -4.90
CA TRP A 92 21.19 0.72 -3.55
C TRP A 92 21.00 1.75 -2.43
N LYS A 93 20.95 3.04 -2.73
CA LYS A 93 20.94 4.11 -1.72
C LYS A 93 19.59 4.83 -1.58
N ARG A 94 18.54 4.34 -2.23
CA ARG A 94 17.20 4.91 -2.12
C ARG A 94 16.37 4.10 -1.14
N SER A 95 15.76 4.76 -0.16
CA SER A 95 14.81 4.12 0.75
C SER A 95 13.52 3.71 0.02
N PRO A 96 12.83 2.62 0.41
CA PRO A 96 11.50 2.28 -0.13
C PRO A 96 10.45 3.35 0.16
N SER A 97 10.69 4.26 1.11
CA SER A 97 9.81 5.40 1.41
C SER A 97 9.55 6.31 0.20
N VAL A 98 10.48 6.36 -0.78
CA VAL A 98 10.34 7.21 -1.99
C VAL A 98 9.13 6.81 -2.84
N PHE A 99 8.69 5.56 -2.77
CA PHE A 99 7.48 5.09 -3.45
C PHE A 99 6.17 5.55 -2.78
N ARG A 100 6.26 6.12 -1.55
CA ARG A 100 5.13 6.69 -0.81
C ARG A 100 4.00 5.68 -0.57
N ARG A 101 4.34 4.41 -0.34
CA ARG A 101 3.41 3.38 0.11
C ARG A 101 3.44 3.32 1.64
N ASN A 102 2.29 3.04 2.25
CA ASN A 102 2.16 3.09 3.71
C ASN A 102 2.78 1.87 4.40
N VAL A 103 2.58 0.68 3.84
CA VAL A 103 3.00 -0.59 4.44
C VAL A 103 3.95 -1.31 3.50
N ILE A 104 5.17 -1.57 3.95
CA ILE A 104 6.12 -2.42 3.23
C ILE A 104 6.03 -3.83 3.80
N THR A 105 5.51 -4.75 3.00
CA THR A 105 5.25 -6.14 3.39
C THR A 105 6.35 -7.08 2.91
N THR A 106 6.48 -8.24 3.56
CA THR A 106 7.26 -9.38 3.08
C THR A 106 6.41 -10.65 3.05
N GLY A 107 6.79 -11.60 2.18
CA GLY A 107 6.22 -12.94 2.17
C GLY A 107 4.89 -13.08 1.41
N ILE A 108 4.48 -12.07 0.62
CA ILE A 108 3.23 -12.11 -0.13
C ILE A 108 3.32 -11.45 -1.51
N ASP A 109 2.71 -12.08 -2.50
CA ASP A 109 2.39 -11.44 -3.77
C ASP A 109 1.08 -10.64 -3.63
N LEU A 110 1.22 -9.31 -3.52
CA LEU A 110 0.11 -8.39 -3.34
C LEU A 110 -0.89 -8.37 -4.50
N THR A 111 -0.51 -8.82 -5.70
CA THR A 111 -1.40 -8.88 -6.86
C THR A 111 -2.53 -9.88 -6.66
N THR A 112 -2.29 -10.93 -5.86
CA THR A 112 -3.27 -11.97 -5.54
C THR A 112 -4.42 -11.45 -4.67
N TRP A 113 -4.26 -10.29 -4.06
CA TRP A 113 -5.26 -9.67 -3.17
C TRP A 113 -6.14 -8.62 -3.84
N ILE A 114 -5.90 -8.30 -5.09
CA ILE A 114 -6.77 -7.38 -5.82
C ILE A 114 -8.18 -7.97 -5.91
N GLY A 115 -9.18 -7.22 -5.44
CA GLY A 115 -10.58 -7.65 -5.37
C GLY A 115 -10.92 -8.59 -4.23
N ARG A 116 -9.98 -8.94 -3.33
CA ARG A 116 -10.19 -9.88 -2.22
C ARG A 116 -10.12 -9.20 -0.87
N GLU A 117 -10.77 -9.83 0.11
CA GLU A 117 -10.61 -9.48 1.52
C GLU A 117 -9.48 -10.29 2.14
N PHE A 118 -8.72 -9.65 3.02
CA PHE A 118 -7.60 -10.23 3.72
C PHE A 118 -7.41 -9.59 5.09
N GLU A 119 -6.66 -10.26 5.95
CA GLU A 119 -6.36 -9.80 7.30
C GLU A 119 -4.84 -9.69 7.51
N ILE A 120 -4.39 -8.61 8.16
CA ILE A 120 -3.04 -8.46 8.69
C ILE A 120 -3.14 -7.95 10.13
N GLN A 121 -2.55 -8.68 11.07
CA GLN A 121 -2.50 -8.33 12.51
C GLN A 121 -3.88 -8.01 13.11
N GLY A 122 -4.92 -8.75 12.73
CA GLY A 122 -6.29 -8.56 13.23
C GLY A 122 -7.06 -7.39 12.57
N VAL A 123 -6.44 -6.68 11.62
CA VAL A 123 -7.12 -5.65 10.84
C VAL A 123 -7.54 -6.21 9.49
N HIS A 124 -8.83 -6.05 9.15
CA HIS A 124 -9.39 -6.53 7.89
C HIS A 124 -9.34 -5.44 6.82
N PHE A 125 -8.98 -5.84 5.62
CA PHE A 125 -8.84 -5.00 4.45
C PHE A 125 -9.53 -5.62 3.24
N ARG A 126 -9.82 -4.79 2.23
CA ARG A 126 -10.14 -5.26 0.87
C ARG A 126 -9.17 -4.62 -0.10
N GLY A 127 -8.46 -5.43 -0.88
CA GLY A 127 -7.65 -4.97 -2.00
C GLY A 127 -8.54 -4.42 -3.10
N THR A 128 -8.20 -3.26 -3.65
CA THR A 128 -9.03 -2.60 -4.66
C THR A 128 -8.41 -2.61 -6.04
N GLU A 129 -7.19 -2.14 -6.16
CA GLU A 129 -6.47 -2.03 -7.43
C GLU A 129 -4.96 -1.91 -7.21
N GLU A 130 -4.21 -2.05 -8.30
CA GLU A 130 -2.78 -1.73 -8.27
C GLU A 130 -2.54 -0.25 -7.95
N CYS A 131 -1.52 0.02 -7.14
CA CYS A 131 -0.92 1.35 -7.04
C CYS A 131 -0.11 1.63 -8.30
N ARG A 132 -0.78 1.99 -9.40
CA ARG A 132 -0.12 2.19 -10.69
C ARG A 132 1.08 3.13 -10.54
N PRO A 133 2.25 2.74 -11.05
CA PRO A 133 3.39 3.64 -11.12
C PRO A 133 3.11 4.78 -12.08
N CYS A 134 3.85 5.86 -11.92
CA CYS A 134 3.81 7.01 -12.82
C CYS A 134 5.21 7.62 -12.91
N TYR A 135 5.40 8.57 -13.79
CA TYR A 135 6.71 9.22 -14.07
C TYR A 135 7.43 9.76 -12.82
N TRP A 136 6.70 10.00 -11.71
CA TRP A 136 7.31 10.36 -10.43
C TRP A 136 8.20 9.26 -9.85
N MET A 137 8.00 8.00 -10.25
CA MET A 137 8.87 6.91 -9.84
C MET A 137 10.26 7.06 -10.42
N ASP A 138 10.38 7.53 -11.67
CA ASP A 138 11.66 7.82 -12.29
C ASP A 138 12.38 8.96 -11.57
N LEU A 139 11.68 10.03 -11.23
CA LEU A 139 12.24 11.15 -10.49
C LEU A 139 12.63 10.80 -9.04
N ALA A 140 11.83 9.99 -8.37
CA ALA A 140 12.03 9.67 -6.95
C ALA A 140 13.06 8.56 -6.73
N PHE A 141 13.13 7.59 -7.63
CA PHE A 141 13.97 6.42 -7.50
C PHE A 141 15.13 6.42 -8.51
N ALA A 142 14.85 6.18 -9.78
CA ALA A 142 15.78 6.26 -10.92
C ALA A 142 15.02 6.10 -12.23
N ASP A 143 15.63 6.54 -13.34
CA ASP A 143 15.11 6.36 -14.67
C ASP A 143 14.80 4.89 -14.98
N GLY A 144 13.60 4.62 -15.52
CA GLY A 144 13.11 3.28 -15.79
C GLY A 144 12.31 2.64 -14.65
N ALA A 145 12.19 3.31 -13.49
CA ALA A 145 11.43 2.79 -12.34
C ALA A 145 9.93 2.70 -12.65
N GLU A 146 9.36 3.67 -13.36
CA GLU A 146 7.95 3.61 -13.77
C GLU A 146 7.68 2.36 -14.61
N GLU A 147 8.48 2.11 -15.64
CA GLU A 147 8.30 0.96 -16.54
C GLU A 147 8.47 -0.36 -15.79
N TYR A 148 9.52 -0.46 -14.97
CA TYR A 148 9.77 -1.67 -14.19
C TYR A 148 8.64 -2.01 -13.23
N LEU A 149 8.01 -1.01 -12.62
CA LEU A 149 6.95 -1.21 -11.61
C LEU A 149 5.56 -1.47 -12.20
N LYS A 150 5.35 -1.42 -13.50
CA LYS A 150 4.05 -1.77 -14.12
C LYS A 150 3.64 -3.21 -13.76
N GLY A 151 2.43 -3.36 -13.24
CA GLY A 151 1.90 -4.65 -12.73
C GLY A 151 2.44 -5.05 -11.36
N ARG A 152 3.34 -4.28 -10.74
CA ARG A 152 3.94 -4.57 -9.43
C ARG A 152 4.11 -3.33 -8.54
N GLY A 153 3.41 -2.25 -8.85
CA GLY A 153 3.50 -0.97 -8.13
C GLY A 153 2.91 -0.97 -6.71
N GLY A 154 2.40 -2.11 -6.25
CA GLY A 154 1.78 -2.30 -4.95
C GLY A 154 0.27 -2.35 -5.01
N LEU A 155 -0.38 -2.46 -3.85
CA LEU A 155 -1.81 -2.66 -3.69
C LEU A 155 -2.44 -1.45 -3.00
N ARG A 156 -3.54 -0.93 -3.52
CA ARG A 156 -4.47 -0.06 -2.81
C ARG A 156 -5.50 -0.88 -2.08
N GLY A 157 -5.92 -0.41 -0.91
CA GLY A 157 -6.96 -1.07 -0.15
C GLY A 157 -7.88 -0.11 0.60
N VAL A 158 -9.03 -0.64 0.96
CA VAL A 158 -9.93 -0.04 1.95
C VAL A 158 -9.79 -0.78 3.27
N ILE A 159 -9.95 -0.06 4.37
CA ILE A 159 -9.89 -0.56 5.73
C ILE A 159 -11.30 -0.94 6.17
N LEU A 160 -11.53 -2.22 6.45
CA LEU A 160 -12.84 -2.75 6.83
C LEU A 160 -13.06 -2.73 8.34
N THR A 161 -12.00 -2.95 9.14
CA THR A 161 -12.05 -2.87 10.60
C THR A 161 -10.95 -1.95 11.12
N SER A 162 -11.23 -1.23 12.21
CA SER A 162 -10.21 -0.41 12.87
C SER A 162 -9.25 -1.28 13.68
N GLY A 163 -8.01 -0.83 13.78
CA GLY A 163 -6.97 -1.50 14.54
C GLY A 163 -5.60 -0.86 14.33
N VAL A 164 -4.55 -1.54 14.77
CA VAL A 164 -3.18 -1.00 14.72
C VAL A 164 -2.26 -2.00 14.04
N LEU A 165 -1.59 -1.56 12.97
CA LEU A 165 -0.48 -2.29 12.37
C LEU A 165 0.84 -1.90 13.05
N ARG A 166 1.74 -2.86 13.23
CA ARG A 166 3.07 -2.67 13.83
C ARG A 166 4.14 -3.34 12.98
N VAL A 167 5.33 -2.73 12.93
CA VAL A 167 6.52 -3.39 12.39
C VAL A 167 6.78 -4.67 13.18
N ASN A 168 7.04 -5.79 12.50
CA ASN A 168 7.24 -7.11 13.13
C ASN A 168 8.36 -7.96 12.49
N VAL A 169 9.16 -7.39 11.58
CA VAL A 169 10.35 -8.00 10.96
C VAL A 169 11.48 -7.00 10.84
#